data_31b571da6e0e5e9ea76aeab14dce65a3
#
_entry.id   31b571da6e0e5e9ea76aeab14dce65a3
#
_cell.length_a   1.000
_cell.length_b   1.000
_cell.length_c   1.000
_cell.angle_alpha   90.00
_cell.angle_beta   90.00
_cell.angle_gamma   90.00
#
_symmetry.space_group_name_H-M   'P 1'
#
loop_
_entity.id
_entity.type
_entity.pdbx_description
1 polymer ?
#
loop_
_entity_poly.entity_id
_entity_poly.type
_entity_poly.pdbx_seq_one_letter_code
_entity_poly.pdbx_strand_id
1 'polypeptide(L)'
;IGMGGKVSASTAAFTNAELLNGLDLDPIPHIPPITIPSILAVAEAEKASGKEFLLAYAIGHDIAARLNGVLGSVMMNSLAKYGKTPDVFGNSNENMLGAAVGNALLMKLDRDAMANALGISAYFCPLPVCRDWESTIPKTMIKYAPVSWCAQGAVQAAMIAREGYTGNAYTLDSEYGFPVIYCREDVWDGEKVTDQLGKKWTILNTMYKPYPCCRFLHASLDVFYKIKSEHTFSATDIENIRCITGPFVAHPDQYAVNNQVDAQFSGPYNIALAALGYVPGPQ
;
A
#
# COMPACT_ATOMS: atom_id res chain seq x y z
N ILE A 1 0.19 -17.22 9.38
CA ILE A 1 -0.95 -17.65 8.55
C ILE A 1 -0.43 -18.56 7.43
N GLY A 2 -1.10 -19.69 7.19
CA GLY A 2 -0.87 -20.55 6.01
C GLY A 2 0.29 -21.56 6.09
N MET A 3 1.35 -21.29 6.82
CA MET A 3 2.54 -22.16 6.86
C MET A 3 2.66 -22.97 8.16
N GLY A 4 1.87 -22.65 9.18
CA GLY A 4 2.01 -23.23 10.52
C GLY A 4 3.27 -22.74 11.25
N GLY A 5 3.38 -23.04 12.54
CA GLY A 5 4.51 -22.64 13.36
C GLY A 5 4.25 -21.35 14.17
N LYS A 6 5.05 -21.17 15.22
CA LYS A 6 5.03 -19.99 16.09
C LYS A 6 6.35 -19.24 15.96
N VAL A 7 6.24 -17.94 15.75
CA VAL A 7 7.37 -17.01 15.64
C VAL A 7 7.06 -15.75 16.47
N SER A 8 8.00 -14.82 16.58
CA SER A 8 7.73 -13.53 17.21
C SER A 8 6.66 -12.74 16.42
N ALA A 9 5.93 -11.85 17.09
CA ALA A 9 4.94 -10.98 16.42
C ALA A 9 5.57 -10.20 15.26
N SER A 10 6.78 -9.71 15.44
CA SER A 10 7.54 -8.98 14.43
C SER A 10 7.82 -9.85 13.19
N THR A 11 8.27 -11.09 13.36
CA THR A 11 8.49 -12.04 12.26
C THR A 11 7.18 -12.46 11.59
N ALA A 12 6.13 -12.65 12.35
CA ALA A 12 4.80 -12.98 11.81
C ALA A 12 4.26 -11.84 10.93
N ALA A 13 4.40 -10.59 11.39
CA ALA A 13 4.02 -9.40 10.63
C ALA A 13 4.76 -9.35 9.28
N PHE A 14 6.09 -9.54 9.30
CA PHE A 14 6.92 -9.58 8.09
C PHE A 14 6.43 -10.61 7.08
N THR A 15 6.35 -11.87 7.49
CA THR A 15 6.00 -12.98 6.58
C THR A 15 4.59 -12.85 6.03
N ASN A 16 3.63 -12.49 6.88
CA ASN A 16 2.24 -12.35 6.45
C ASN A 16 2.02 -11.16 5.52
N ALA A 17 2.81 -10.09 5.66
CA ALA A 17 2.74 -8.93 4.76
C ALA A 17 3.18 -9.29 3.34
N GLU A 18 4.27 -10.06 3.17
CA GLU A 18 4.72 -10.55 1.86
C GLU A 18 3.66 -11.44 1.20
N LEU A 19 3.05 -12.35 1.97
CA LEU A 19 2.00 -13.21 1.45
C LEU A 19 0.77 -12.41 0.98
N LEU A 20 0.36 -11.39 1.73
CA LEU A 20 -0.77 -10.54 1.37
C LEU A 20 -0.51 -9.69 0.11
N ASN A 21 0.73 -9.22 -0.07
CA ASN A 21 1.09 -8.38 -1.22
C ASN A 21 1.49 -9.19 -2.46
N GLY A 22 1.77 -10.49 -2.32
CA GLY A 22 2.36 -11.32 -3.36
C GLY A 22 1.56 -11.35 -4.67
N LEU A 23 0.23 -11.40 -4.59
CA LEU A 23 -0.66 -11.50 -5.75
C LEU A 23 -1.10 -10.15 -6.32
N ASP A 24 -0.69 -9.03 -5.74
CA ASP A 24 -1.15 -7.69 -6.12
C ASP A 24 -2.69 -7.55 -6.17
N LEU A 25 -3.37 -8.33 -5.34
CA LEU A 25 -4.83 -8.36 -5.19
C LEU A 25 -5.32 -7.53 -3.99
N ASP A 26 -4.39 -6.93 -3.28
CA ASP A 26 -4.66 -6.08 -2.14
C ASP A 26 -5.44 -4.82 -2.52
N PRO A 27 -6.31 -4.33 -1.63
CA PRO A 27 -7.14 -3.15 -1.89
C PRO A 27 -6.33 -1.87 -2.14
N ILE A 28 -7.00 -0.88 -2.74
CA ILE A 28 -6.47 0.46 -2.98
C ILE A 28 -7.13 1.46 -2.00
N PRO A 29 -6.33 2.30 -1.32
CA PRO A 29 -4.85 2.34 -1.31
C PRO A 29 -4.24 1.10 -0.66
N HIS A 30 -2.97 0.82 -0.95
CA HIS A 30 -2.24 -0.38 -0.52
C HIS A 30 -1.93 -0.40 1.00
N ILE A 31 -2.95 -0.19 1.83
CA ILE A 31 -2.84 -0.10 3.29
C ILE A 31 -2.90 -1.49 3.95
N PRO A 32 -3.86 -2.37 3.57
CA PRO A 32 -4.05 -3.65 4.23
C PRO A 32 -2.82 -4.56 4.27
N PRO A 33 -1.95 -4.62 3.26
CA PRO A 33 -0.76 -5.47 3.31
C PRO A 33 0.22 -5.13 4.44
N ILE A 34 0.17 -3.91 4.96
CA ILE A 34 1.00 -3.45 6.07
C ILE A 34 0.22 -3.50 7.39
N THR A 35 -0.99 -2.95 7.41
CA THR A 35 -1.75 -2.77 8.65
C THR A 35 -2.34 -4.08 9.17
N ILE A 36 -2.92 -4.92 8.31
CA ILE A 36 -3.52 -6.19 8.77
C ILE A 36 -2.48 -7.11 9.41
N PRO A 37 -1.37 -7.50 8.74
CA PRO A 37 -0.43 -8.44 9.32
C PRO A 37 0.27 -7.90 10.56
N SER A 38 0.56 -6.59 10.59
CA SER A 38 1.15 -5.93 11.73
C SER A 38 0.24 -6.00 12.96
N ILE A 39 -1.00 -5.50 12.82
CA ILE A 39 -1.96 -5.39 13.93
C ILE A 39 -2.45 -6.78 14.35
N LEU A 40 -2.63 -7.72 13.41
CA LEU A 40 -3.03 -9.09 13.74
C LEU A 40 -1.96 -9.81 14.56
N ALA A 41 -0.69 -9.66 14.18
CA ALA A 41 0.42 -10.28 14.92
C ALA A 41 0.50 -9.77 16.39
N VAL A 42 0.27 -8.48 16.59
CA VAL A 42 0.20 -7.89 17.94
C VAL A 42 -1.07 -8.36 18.67
N ALA A 43 -2.21 -8.39 17.99
CA ALA A 43 -3.46 -8.88 18.60
C ALA A 43 -3.33 -10.32 19.12
N GLU A 44 -2.68 -11.20 18.34
CA GLU A 44 -2.40 -12.58 18.78
C GLU A 44 -1.44 -12.60 19.97
N ALA A 45 -0.37 -11.81 19.97
CA ALA A 45 0.60 -11.75 21.05
C ALA A 45 0.00 -11.22 22.36
N GLU A 46 -0.82 -10.18 22.28
CA GLU A 46 -1.51 -9.55 23.41
C GLU A 46 -2.81 -10.29 23.80
N LYS A 47 -3.17 -11.38 23.10
CA LYS A 47 -4.41 -12.15 23.31
C LYS A 47 -5.67 -11.28 23.22
N ALA A 48 -5.66 -10.31 22.33
CA ALA A 48 -6.76 -9.40 22.12
C ALA A 48 -7.98 -10.12 21.54
N SER A 49 -9.17 -9.65 21.91
CA SER A 49 -10.41 -10.11 21.30
C SER A 49 -10.54 -9.67 19.85
N GLY A 50 -11.38 -10.35 19.06
CA GLY A 50 -11.68 -9.94 17.69
C GLY A 50 -12.23 -8.50 17.60
N LYS A 51 -12.96 -8.05 18.63
CA LYS A 51 -13.48 -6.67 18.69
C LYS A 51 -12.35 -5.65 18.88
N GLU A 52 -11.40 -5.94 19.78
CA GLU A 52 -10.22 -5.08 19.98
C GLU A 52 -9.35 -5.03 18.73
N PHE A 53 -9.13 -6.16 18.05
CA PHE A 53 -8.43 -6.21 16.77
C PHE A 53 -9.12 -5.36 15.72
N LEU A 54 -10.43 -5.49 15.51
CA LEU A 54 -11.18 -4.72 14.52
C LEU A 54 -11.13 -3.22 14.82
N LEU A 55 -11.21 -2.81 16.09
CA LEU A 55 -11.10 -1.42 16.48
C LEU A 55 -9.68 -0.87 16.17
N ALA A 56 -8.65 -1.60 16.59
CA ALA A 56 -7.27 -1.20 16.34
C ALA A 56 -6.95 -1.14 14.84
N TYR A 57 -7.46 -2.10 14.07
CA TYR A 57 -7.32 -2.10 12.62
C TYR A 57 -8.04 -0.91 11.98
N ALA A 58 -9.28 -0.63 12.36
CA ALA A 58 -10.03 0.49 11.80
C ALA A 58 -9.33 1.84 12.05
N ILE A 59 -8.81 2.05 13.27
CA ILE A 59 -8.08 3.27 13.63
C ILE A 59 -6.73 3.32 12.89
N GLY A 60 -5.95 2.25 12.93
CA GLY A 60 -4.66 2.19 12.23
C GLY A 60 -4.78 2.38 10.73
N HIS A 61 -5.81 1.76 10.12
CA HIS A 61 -6.11 1.95 8.70
C HIS A 61 -6.54 3.39 8.40
N ASP A 62 -7.39 4.00 9.23
CA ASP A 62 -7.84 5.38 9.00
C ASP A 62 -6.69 6.38 9.04
N ILE A 63 -5.79 6.26 10.02
CA ILE A 63 -4.58 7.09 10.09
C ILE A 63 -3.68 6.87 8.85
N ALA A 64 -3.42 5.62 8.49
CA ALA A 64 -2.66 5.30 7.27
C ALA A 64 -3.31 5.90 6.01
N ALA A 65 -4.64 5.77 5.86
CA ALA A 65 -5.36 6.28 4.70
C ALA A 65 -5.37 7.80 4.62
N ARG A 66 -5.35 8.50 5.75
CA ARG A 66 -5.23 9.96 5.79
C ARG A 66 -3.85 10.42 5.34
N LEU A 67 -2.80 9.79 5.84
CA LEU A 67 -1.43 10.06 5.40
C LEU A 67 -1.26 9.74 3.90
N ASN A 68 -1.71 8.58 3.46
CA ASN A 68 -1.68 8.19 2.05
C ASN A 68 -2.47 9.16 1.16
N GLY A 69 -3.62 9.66 1.62
CA GLY A 69 -4.43 10.64 0.90
C GLY A 69 -3.71 11.97 0.69
N VAL A 70 -2.95 12.45 1.68
CA VAL A 70 -2.11 13.66 1.53
C VAL A 70 -0.97 13.39 0.56
N LEU A 71 -0.26 12.27 0.69
CA LEU A 71 0.85 11.90 -0.20
C LEU A 71 0.37 11.62 -1.64
N GLY A 72 -0.79 10.98 -1.82
CA GLY A 72 -1.42 10.81 -3.13
C GLY A 72 -1.76 12.13 -3.80
N SER A 73 -2.17 13.13 -3.02
CA SER A 73 -2.39 14.50 -3.52
C SER A 73 -1.11 15.14 -4.04
N VAL A 74 0.04 14.85 -3.44
CA VAL A 74 1.36 15.30 -3.92
C VAL A 74 1.64 14.81 -5.33
N MET A 75 1.40 13.52 -5.58
CA MET A 75 1.59 12.91 -6.90
C MET A 75 0.69 13.59 -7.94
N MET A 76 -0.60 13.77 -7.64
CA MET A 76 -1.56 14.40 -8.53
C MET A 76 -1.25 15.89 -8.77
N ASN A 77 -0.87 16.62 -7.74
CA ASN A 77 -0.51 18.03 -7.86
C ASN A 77 0.79 18.20 -8.67
N SER A 78 1.77 17.33 -8.47
CA SER A 78 3.00 17.35 -9.28
C SER A 78 2.70 17.10 -10.75
N LEU A 79 1.86 16.12 -11.05
CA LEU A 79 1.44 15.85 -12.42
C LEU A 79 0.71 17.03 -13.04
N ALA A 80 -0.24 17.64 -12.31
CA ALA A 80 -0.99 18.80 -12.79
C ALA A 80 -0.09 20.04 -13.00
N LYS A 81 0.88 20.28 -12.10
CA LYS A 81 1.74 21.45 -12.12
C LYS A 81 2.95 21.32 -13.05
N TYR A 82 3.53 20.12 -13.12
CA TYR A 82 4.81 19.89 -13.82
C TYR A 82 4.71 18.88 -14.96
N GLY A 83 3.55 18.25 -15.19
CA GLY A 83 3.35 17.23 -16.23
C GLY A 83 4.07 15.91 -15.95
N LYS A 84 4.62 15.73 -14.75
CA LYS A 84 5.32 14.49 -14.33
C LYS A 84 5.07 14.19 -12.84
N THR A 85 5.21 12.92 -12.48
CA THR A 85 5.25 12.50 -11.07
C THR A 85 6.50 13.04 -10.37
N PRO A 86 6.51 13.19 -9.04
CA PRO A 86 7.72 13.60 -8.31
C PRO A 86 8.88 12.64 -8.57
N ASP A 87 10.10 13.16 -8.60
CA ASP A 87 11.29 12.32 -8.76
C ASP A 87 11.57 11.49 -7.49
N VAL A 88 11.13 12.01 -6.34
CA VAL A 88 11.21 11.32 -5.04
C VAL A 88 9.80 11.20 -4.49
N PHE A 89 9.31 9.99 -4.35
CA PHE A 89 8.07 9.69 -3.62
C PHE A 89 8.07 8.24 -3.12
N GLY A 90 7.44 8.06 -1.95
CA GLY A 90 7.10 6.75 -1.44
C GLY A 90 5.69 6.36 -1.87
N ASN A 91 5.44 5.08 -1.90
CA ASN A 91 4.09 4.56 -2.09
C ASN A 91 3.84 3.51 -1.02
N SER A 92 2.88 3.77 -0.15
CA SER A 92 2.46 2.88 0.94
C SER A 92 3.40 2.78 2.14
N ASN A 93 4.63 3.29 2.10
CA ASN A 93 5.56 3.23 3.24
C ASN A 93 4.99 3.94 4.48
N GLU A 94 4.28 5.05 4.29
CA GLU A 94 3.62 5.85 5.32
C GLU A 94 2.53 5.06 6.09
N ASN A 95 2.03 3.98 5.52
CA ASN A 95 1.04 3.11 6.18
C ASN A 95 1.62 2.43 7.44
N MET A 96 2.94 2.39 7.53
CA MET A 96 3.67 1.95 8.72
C MET A 96 3.29 2.77 9.97
N LEU A 97 3.08 4.10 9.81
CA LEU A 97 2.71 4.99 10.90
C LEU A 97 1.32 4.62 11.45
N GLY A 98 0.35 4.40 10.56
CA GLY A 98 -0.98 3.95 10.96
C GLY A 98 -0.97 2.56 11.61
N ALA A 99 -0.17 1.64 11.09
CA ALA A 99 0.00 0.31 11.70
C ALA A 99 0.60 0.40 13.11
N ALA A 100 1.57 1.29 13.32
CA ALA A 100 2.17 1.52 14.65
C ALA A 100 1.15 2.06 15.65
N VAL A 101 0.25 2.96 15.23
CA VAL A 101 -0.87 3.45 16.08
C VAL A 101 -1.82 2.30 16.44
N GLY A 102 -2.21 1.45 15.48
CA GLY A 102 -3.05 0.28 15.76
C GLY A 102 -2.39 -0.70 16.75
N ASN A 103 -1.09 -0.94 16.60
CA ASN A 103 -0.30 -1.76 17.52
C ASN A 103 -0.23 -1.16 18.92
N ALA A 104 0.04 0.15 19.01
CA ALA A 104 0.08 0.88 20.28
C ALA A 104 -1.25 0.81 21.02
N LEU A 105 -2.37 0.85 20.30
CA LEU A 105 -3.70 0.71 20.87
C LEU A 105 -3.91 -0.66 21.49
N LEU A 106 -3.54 -1.74 20.81
CA LEU A 106 -3.62 -3.11 21.32
C LEU A 106 -2.72 -3.34 22.54
N MET A 107 -1.54 -2.72 22.55
CA MET A 107 -0.60 -2.76 23.66
C MET A 107 -1.02 -1.84 24.82
N LYS A 108 -2.16 -1.12 24.69
CA LYS A 108 -2.71 -0.20 25.71
C LYS A 108 -1.74 0.90 26.11
N LEU A 109 -0.97 1.40 25.17
CA LEU A 109 -0.06 2.51 25.41
C LEU A 109 -0.85 3.78 25.71
N ASP A 110 -0.33 4.57 26.64
CA ASP A 110 -0.86 5.91 26.88
C ASP A 110 -0.60 6.86 25.70
N ARG A 111 -1.09 8.08 25.81
CA ARG A 111 -0.99 9.08 24.76
C ARG A 111 0.47 9.37 24.36
N ASP A 112 1.35 9.51 25.36
CA ASP A 112 2.73 9.91 25.12
C ASP A 112 3.54 8.75 24.51
N ALA A 113 3.35 7.54 24.99
CA ALA A 113 3.96 6.36 24.42
C ALA A 113 3.43 6.08 22.98
N MET A 114 2.15 6.33 22.72
CA MET A 114 1.58 6.22 21.36
C MET A 114 2.18 7.27 20.41
N ALA A 115 2.34 8.50 20.85
CA ALA A 115 3.01 9.56 20.07
C ALA A 115 4.48 9.20 19.80
N ASN A 116 5.17 8.61 20.78
CA ASN A 116 6.52 8.08 20.59
C ASN A 116 6.53 6.93 19.56
N ALA A 117 5.60 5.98 19.62
CA ALA A 117 5.50 4.89 18.65
C ALA A 117 5.32 5.42 17.21
N LEU A 118 4.48 6.43 17.03
CA LEU A 118 4.30 7.10 15.75
C LEU A 118 5.60 7.78 15.29
N GLY A 119 6.25 8.54 16.15
CA GLY A 119 7.53 9.21 15.85
C GLY A 119 8.63 8.22 15.50
N ILE A 120 8.76 7.11 16.25
CA ILE A 120 9.73 6.05 15.96
C ILE A 120 9.44 5.40 14.61
N SER A 121 8.15 5.10 14.32
CA SER A 121 7.77 4.49 13.04
C SER A 121 8.11 5.37 11.84
N ALA A 122 8.02 6.70 11.97
CA ALA A 122 8.43 7.62 10.93
C ALA A 122 9.94 7.54 10.63
N TYR A 123 10.77 7.35 11.65
CA TYR A 123 12.22 7.14 11.47
C TYR A 123 12.58 5.76 10.90
N PHE A 124 11.75 4.76 11.14
CA PHE A 124 11.92 3.42 10.56
C PHE A 124 11.39 3.31 9.14
N CYS A 125 10.65 4.32 8.68
CA CYS A 125 10.03 4.32 7.37
C CYS A 125 11.11 4.20 6.28
N PRO A 126 10.97 3.28 5.32
CA PRO A 126 11.94 3.10 4.24
C PRO A 126 12.07 4.36 3.38
N LEU A 127 13.17 4.44 2.64
CA LEU A 127 13.36 5.51 1.67
C LEU A 127 12.22 5.52 0.61
N PRO A 128 11.78 6.71 0.18
CA PRO A 128 10.71 6.85 -0.80
C PRO A 128 11.22 6.63 -2.25
N VAL A 129 11.59 5.39 -2.56
CA VAL A 129 12.24 5.00 -3.83
C VAL A 129 11.28 4.31 -4.82
N CYS A 130 10.00 4.59 -4.74
CA CYS A 130 9.00 4.00 -5.63
C CYS A 130 9.34 4.25 -7.12
N ARG A 131 9.86 5.43 -7.44
CA ARG A 131 10.26 5.80 -8.81
C ARG A 131 11.37 4.93 -9.38
N ASP A 132 12.36 4.59 -8.56
CA ASP A 132 13.45 3.69 -8.94
C ASP A 132 12.89 2.32 -9.33
N TRP A 133 12.01 1.75 -8.50
CA TRP A 133 11.35 0.50 -8.82
C TRP A 133 10.48 0.59 -10.09
N GLU A 134 9.74 1.69 -10.28
CA GLU A 134 8.91 1.89 -11.48
C GLU A 134 9.76 1.89 -12.75
N SER A 135 10.97 2.45 -12.73
CA SER A 135 11.86 2.53 -13.88
C SER A 135 12.62 1.22 -14.15
N THR A 136 12.67 0.29 -13.19
CA THR A 136 13.44 -0.95 -13.29
C THR A 136 12.70 -2.03 -14.10
N ILE A 137 13.38 -2.68 -15.03
CA ILE A 137 12.90 -3.84 -15.81
C ILE A 137 14.05 -4.86 -15.90
N PRO A 138 13.84 -6.15 -15.61
CA PRO A 138 12.60 -6.76 -15.11
C PRO A 138 12.22 -6.26 -13.72
N LYS A 139 10.94 -6.34 -13.39
CA LYS A 139 10.41 -5.92 -12.09
C LYS A 139 10.95 -6.79 -10.97
N THR A 140 11.26 -6.18 -9.85
CA THR A 140 11.74 -6.89 -8.66
C THR A 140 10.62 -7.19 -7.67
N MET A 141 10.79 -8.25 -6.88
CA MET A 141 9.78 -8.72 -5.92
C MET A 141 9.50 -7.75 -4.78
N ILE A 142 10.43 -6.81 -4.50
CA ILE A 142 10.21 -5.79 -3.48
C ILE A 142 9.07 -4.84 -3.83
N LYS A 143 8.68 -4.80 -5.11
CA LYS A 143 7.65 -3.91 -5.65
C LYS A 143 7.94 -2.42 -5.31
N TYR A 144 6.90 -1.63 -5.21
CA TYR A 144 6.94 -0.19 -4.94
C TYR A 144 7.20 0.16 -3.47
N ALA A 145 7.08 -0.81 -2.56
CA ALA A 145 7.31 -0.66 -1.12
C ALA A 145 7.71 -1.98 -0.47
N PRO A 146 8.65 -1.99 0.48
CA PRO A 146 8.98 -3.15 1.28
C PRO A 146 7.92 -3.37 2.38
N VAL A 147 6.74 -3.86 1.97
CA VAL A 147 5.55 -3.97 2.85
C VAL A 147 5.82 -4.80 4.10
N SER A 148 6.61 -5.85 3.96
CA SER A 148 7.03 -6.72 5.08
C SER A 148 7.85 -5.97 6.12
N TRP A 149 8.81 -5.18 5.67
CA TRP A 149 9.60 -4.33 6.56
C TRP A 149 8.71 -3.29 7.26
N CYS A 150 7.80 -2.64 6.52
CA CYS A 150 6.88 -1.67 7.11
C CYS A 150 5.98 -2.31 8.18
N ALA A 151 5.44 -3.50 7.92
CA ALA A 151 4.62 -4.23 8.88
C ALA A 151 5.42 -4.63 10.12
N GLN A 152 6.63 -5.15 9.94
CA GLN A 152 7.56 -5.51 11.01
C GLN A 152 7.99 -4.30 11.83
N GLY A 153 8.40 -3.23 11.16
CA GLY A 153 8.89 -2.01 11.79
C GLY A 153 7.80 -1.32 12.63
N ALA A 154 6.53 -1.38 12.17
CA ALA A 154 5.40 -0.87 12.95
C ALA A 154 5.20 -1.65 14.27
N VAL A 155 5.39 -2.98 14.27
CA VAL A 155 5.38 -3.78 15.51
C VAL A 155 6.53 -3.36 16.42
N GLN A 156 7.73 -3.24 15.87
CA GLN A 156 8.91 -2.86 16.65
C GLN A 156 8.79 -1.46 17.25
N ALA A 157 8.30 -0.48 16.47
CA ALA A 157 8.10 0.88 16.94
C ALA A 157 7.18 0.93 18.18
N ALA A 158 6.05 0.21 18.15
CA ALA A 158 5.15 0.13 19.29
C ALA A 158 5.78 -0.61 20.49
N MET A 159 6.52 -1.70 20.23
CA MET A 159 7.16 -2.48 21.30
C MET A 159 8.22 -1.65 22.04
N ILE A 160 9.10 -0.96 21.34
CA ILE A 160 10.15 -0.18 22.02
C ILE A 160 9.59 1.08 22.68
N ALA A 161 8.52 1.68 22.13
CA ALA A 161 7.81 2.77 22.80
C ALA A 161 7.18 2.30 24.12
N ARG A 162 6.67 1.06 24.19
CA ARG A 162 6.16 0.44 25.42
C ARG A 162 7.22 0.34 26.49
N GLU A 163 8.47 0.10 26.10
CA GLU A 163 9.61 0.02 27.02
C GLU A 163 10.21 1.40 27.38
N GLY A 164 9.53 2.50 27.00
CA GLY A 164 9.94 3.87 27.32
C GLY A 164 10.93 4.49 26.35
N TYR A 165 11.20 3.87 25.19
CA TYR A 165 12.01 4.51 24.14
C TYR A 165 11.24 5.67 23.53
N THR A 166 11.91 6.82 23.37
CA THR A 166 11.28 8.03 22.87
C THR A 166 11.57 8.27 21.40
N GLY A 167 10.54 8.69 20.65
CA GLY A 167 10.64 9.15 19.27
C GLY A 167 10.31 10.64 19.16
N ASN A 168 10.51 11.22 17.97
CA ASN A 168 10.07 12.58 17.73
C ASN A 168 8.56 12.62 17.50
N ALA A 169 7.80 12.89 18.56
CA ALA A 169 6.34 12.98 18.53
C ALA A 169 5.79 14.08 17.61
N TYR A 170 6.62 15.03 17.22
CA TYR A 170 6.27 16.16 16.36
C TYR A 170 6.76 15.99 14.91
N THR A 171 7.16 14.80 14.51
CA THR A 171 7.79 14.54 13.20
C THR A 171 6.88 14.89 12.01
N LEU A 172 5.56 14.86 12.18
CA LEU A 172 4.58 15.24 11.15
C LEU A 172 4.38 16.76 11.04
N ASP A 173 4.73 17.52 12.08
CA ASP A 173 4.58 18.97 12.15
C ASP A 173 5.92 19.70 11.99
N SER A 174 7.02 18.97 11.94
CA SER A 174 8.38 19.55 11.88
C SER A 174 8.72 19.98 10.46
N GLU A 175 9.30 21.17 10.33
CA GLU A 175 9.85 21.68 9.06
C GLU A 175 11.00 20.83 8.48
N TYR A 176 11.62 19.95 9.31
CA TYR A 176 12.65 19.00 8.91
C TYR A 176 12.19 17.53 9.06
N GLY A 177 10.91 17.33 9.29
CA GLY A 177 10.35 16.02 9.64
C GLY A 177 9.97 15.16 8.45
N PHE A 178 9.13 14.18 8.73
CA PHE A 178 8.64 13.22 7.76
C PHE A 178 8.10 13.83 6.45
N PRO A 179 7.33 14.95 6.48
CA PRO A 179 6.78 15.54 5.26
C PRO A 179 7.82 15.99 4.24
N VAL A 180 8.95 16.50 4.70
CA VAL A 180 10.02 17.04 3.83
C VAL A 180 10.60 15.95 2.93
N ILE A 181 10.76 14.73 3.47
CA ILE A 181 11.34 13.60 2.75
C ILE A 181 10.31 12.94 1.86
N TYR A 182 9.06 12.82 2.34
CA TYR A 182 8.03 12.02 1.68
C TYR A 182 7.15 12.78 0.71
N CYS A 183 7.03 14.11 0.82
CA CYS A 183 6.11 14.86 -0.03
C CYS A 183 6.56 16.24 -0.51
N ARG A 184 7.71 16.73 -0.16
CA ARG A 184 8.10 18.13 -0.37
C ARG A 184 7.20 19.11 0.40
N GLU A 185 7.79 20.13 0.95
CA GLU A 185 7.11 21.14 1.80
C GLU A 185 5.95 21.86 1.12
N ASP A 186 6.08 22.13 -0.19
CA ASP A 186 5.13 22.92 -0.96
C ASP A 186 3.78 22.21 -1.24
N VAL A 187 3.65 20.95 -0.81
CA VAL A 187 2.45 20.13 -1.08
C VAL A 187 1.92 19.39 0.14
N TRP A 188 2.64 19.45 1.27
CA TRP A 188 2.17 18.87 2.53
C TRP A 188 1.06 19.75 3.14
N ASP A 189 -0.05 19.12 3.41
CA ASP A 189 -1.20 19.74 4.07
C ASP A 189 -1.57 18.89 5.29
N GLY A 190 -0.91 19.18 6.40
CA GLY A 190 -1.11 18.45 7.67
C GLY A 190 -2.52 18.57 8.22
N GLU A 191 -3.26 19.64 7.91
CA GLU A 191 -4.64 19.80 8.35
C GLU A 191 -5.55 18.71 7.78
N LYS A 192 -5.27 18.24 6.57
CA LYS A 192 -6.03 17.14 5.96
C LYS A 192 -5.87 15.82 6.68
N VAL A 193 -4.77 15.60 7.39
CA VAL A 193 -4.57 14.38 8.19
C VAL A 193 -5.57 14.35 9.35
N THR A 194 -5.84 15.49 9.95
CA THR A 194 -6.71 15.62 11.13
C THR A 194 -8.14 16.06 10.80
N ASP A 195 -8.43 16.45 9.55
CA ASP A 195 -9.76 16.91 9.14
C ASP A 195 -10.84 15.88 9.48
N GLN A 196 -11.83 16.33 10.26
CA GLN A 196 -12.95 15.51 10.73
C GLN A 196 -12.52 14.15 11.36
N LEU A 197 -11.36 14.12 12.03
CA LEU A 197 -10.88 12.93 12.72
C LEU A 197 -11.93 12.43 13.74
N GLY A 198 -12.22 11.13 13.72
CA GLY A 198 -13.25 10.50 14.54
C GLY A 198 -14.69 10.70 14.06
N LYS A 199 -14.91 11.48 12.98
CA LYS A 199 -16.23 11.68 12.35
C LYS A 199 -16.29 11.07 10.95
N LYS A 200 -15.26 11.33 10.14
CA LYS A 200 -15.13 10.80 8.77
C LYS A 200 -14.13 9.65 8.78
N TRP A 201 -14.57 8.49 8.37
CA TRP A 201 -13.75 7.27 8.29
C TRP A 201 -13.31 7.00 6.86
N THR A 202 -12.03 7.17 6.59
CA THR A 202 -11.46 7.02 5.24
C THR A 202 -11.37 5.56 4.80
N ILE A 203 -11.39 4.62 5.73
CA ILE A 203 -11.47 3.17 5.44
C ILE A 203 -12.67 2.82 4.54
N LEU A 204 -13.76 3.60 4.60
CA LEU A 204 -14.94 3.40 3.76
C LEU A 204 -14.70 3.70 2.28
N ASN A 205 -13.60 4.36 1.93
CA ASN A 205 -13.20 4.65 0.55
C ASN A 205 -12.29 3.56 -0.04
N THR A 206 -12.09 2.45 0.66
CA THR A 206 -11.25 1.34 0.19
C THR A 206 -11.87 0.69 -1.04
N MET A 207 -11.10 0.59 -2.12
CA MET A 207 -11.50 -0.07 -3.36
C MET A 207 -10.88 -1.45 -3.45
N TYR A 208 -11.70 -2.46 -3.72
CA TYR A 208 -11.23 -3.83 -3.91
C TYR A 208 -10.83 -4.11 -5.35
N LYS A 209 -9.80 -4.91 -5.55
CA LYS A 209 -9.32 -5.33 -6.87
C LYS A 209 -10.01 -6.63 -7.29
N PRO A 210 -10.67 -6.69 -8.47
CA PRO A 210 -11.19 -7.94 -9.02
C PRO A 210 -10.10 -8.76 -9.73
N TYR A 211 -8.96 -8.16 -10.10
CA TYR A 211 -7.88 -8.82 -10.84
C TYR A 211 -6.56 -8.73 -10.07
N PRO A 212 -5.72 -9.79 -10.04
CA PRO A 212 -4.42 -9.81 -9.39
C PRO A 212 -3.34 -9.13 -10.24
N CYS A 213 -3.55 -7.85 -10.53
CA CYS A 213 -2.62 -7.03 -11.32
C CYS A 213 -2.71 -5.56 -10.90
N CYS A 214 -1.83 -4.75 -11.44
CA CYS A 214 -1.81 -3.31 -11.19
C CYS A 214 -3.18 -2.68 -11.45
N ARG A 215 -3.66 -1.88 -10.47
CA ARG A 215 -4.99 -1.27 -10.53
C ARG A 215 -5.22 -0.43 -11.79
N PHE A 216 -4.18 0.18 -12.32
CA PHE A 216 -4.28 1.00 -13.55
C PHE A 216 -4.62 0.18 -14.81
N LEU A 217 -4.47 -1.15 -14.79
CA LEU A 217 -4.83 -2.04 -15.90
C LEU A 217 -6.31 -2.46 -15.87
N HIS A 218 -6.98 -2.33 -14.72
CA HIS A 218 -8.33 -2.89 -14.53
C HIS A 218 -9.36 -2.30 -15.49
N ALA A 219 -9.34 -0.98 -15.72
CA ALA A 219 -10.28 -0.34 -16.65
C ALA A 219 -10.14 -0.89 -18.07
N SER A 220 -8.90 -1.17 -18.52
CA SER A 220 -8.66 -1.78 -19.84
C SER A 220 -9.19 -3.21 -19.90
N LEU A 221 -9.04 -3.98 -18.83
CA LEU A 221 -9.58 -5.33 -18.72
C LEU A 221 -11.12 -5.31 -18.71
N ASP A 222 -11.73 -4.44 -17.90
CA ASP A 222 -13.18 -4.31 -17.83
C ASP A 222 -13.80 -3.98 -19.20
N VAL A 223 -13.19 -3.03 -19.92
CA VAL A 223 -13.62 -2.66 -21.27
C VAL A 223 -13.42 -3.82 -22.23
N PHE A 224 -12.29 -4.53 -22.17
CA PHE A 224 -12.04 -5.69 -23.03
C PHE A 224 -13.07 -6.82 -22.80
N TYR A 225 -13.32 -7.17 -21.54
CA TYR A 225 -14.34 -8.19 -21.21
C TYR A 225 -15.74 -7.76 -21.60
N LYS A 226 -16.07 -6.46 -21.51
CA LYS A 226 -17.34 -5.95 -21.99
C LYS A 226 -17.46 -6.14 -23.51
N ILE A 227 -16.45 -5.75 -24.30
CA ILE A 227 -16.45 -5.95 -25.76
C ILE A 227 -16.62 -7.44 -26.08
N LYS A 228 -15.89 -8.32 -25.37
CA LYS A 228 -15.98 -9.77 -25.55
C LYS A 228 -17.35 -10.35 -25.21
N SER A 229 -18.07 -9.75 -24.27
CA SER A 229 -19.45 -10.15 -23.94
C SER A 229 -20.51 -9.69 -24.93
N GLU A 230 -20.25 -8.60 -25.64
CA GLU A 230 -21.15 -8.01 -26.62
C GLU A 230 -20.93 -8.54 -28.06
N HIS A 231 -19.75 -9.12 -28.33
CA HIS A 231 -19.33 -9.60 -29.63
C HIS A 231 -18.76 -11.02 -29.58
N THR A 232 -19.14 -11.83 -30.55
CA THR A 232 -18.62 -13.21 -30.65
C THR A 232 -17.37 -13.20 -31.53
N PHE A 233 -16.21 -13.43 -30.92
CA PHE A 233 -14.93 -13.61 -31.59
C PHE A 233 -13.98 -14.47 -30.74
N SER A 234 -13.01 -15.10 -31.36
CA SER A 234 -11.94 -15.86 -30.75
C SER A 234 -10.64 -15.05 -30.73
N ALA A 235 -9.64 -15.50 -29.99
CA ALA A 235 -8.30 -14.86 -30.00
C ALA A 235 -7.68 -14.83 -31.38
N THR A 236 -7.99 -15.83 -32.25
CA THR A 236 -7.45 -15.90 -33.62
C THR A 236 -8.11 -14.91 -34.60
N ASP A 237 -9.23 -14.32 -34.22
CA ASP A 237 -9.91 -13.31 -35.02
C ASP A 237 -9.38 -11.88 -34.76
N ILE A 238 -8.48 -11.75 -33.75
CA ILE A 238 -7.94 -10.46 -33.32
C ILE A 238 -6.66 -10.18 -34.13
N GLU A 239 -6.69 -9.15 -34.95
CA GLU A 239 -5.51 -8.66 -35.68
C GLU A 239 -4.63 -7.77 -34.79
N ASN A 240 -5.24 -6.83 -34.06
CA ASN A 240 -4.56 -5.97 -33.11
C ASN A 240 -5.50 -5.48 -32.01
N ILE A 241 -4.90 -5.07 -30.88
CA ILE A 241 -5.63 -4.45 -29.77
C ILE A 241 -4.96 -3.11 -29.47
N ARG A 242 -5.71 -2.02 -29.58
CA ARG A 242 -5.26 -0.68 -29.21
C ARG A 242 -5.97 -0.23 -27.94
N CYS A 243 -5.22 -0.09 -26.84
CA CYS A 243 -5.71 0.47 -25.60
C CYS A 243 -5.39 1.96 -25.53
N ILE A 244 -6.42 2.80 -25.36
CA ILE A 244 -6.27 4.24 -25.12
C ILE A 244 -6.55 4.46 -23.63
N THR A 245 -5.53 4.84 -22.88
CA THR A 245 -5.58 4.93 -21.43
C THR A 245 -5.13 6.31 -20.95
N GLY A 246 -5.35 6.61 -19.68
CA GLY A 246 -4.83 7.81 -19.04
C GLY A 246 -3.31 7.73 -18.80
N PRO A 247 -2.70 8.81 -18.30
CA PRO A 247 -1.24 8.92 -18.14
C PRO A 247 -0.65 8.01 -17.05
N PHE A 248 -1.49 7.31 -16.30
CA PHE A 248 -1.09 6.46 -15.16
C PHE A 248 -1.09 4.97 -15.49
N VAL A 249 -1.02 4.57 -16.73
CA VAL A 249 -0.92 3.13 -17.04
C VAL A 249 0.48 2.65 -16.71
N ALA A 250 0.57 1.75 -15.75
CA ALA A 250 1.82 1.10 -15.42
C ALA A 250 2.33 0.31 -16.64
N HIS A 251 3.51 0.69 -17.12
CA HIS A 251 4.25 0.00 -18.16
C HIS A 251 3.40 -0.47 -19.37
N PRO A 252 2.79 0.47 -20.12
CA PRO A 252 1.93 0.12 -21.25
C PRO A 252 2.67 -0.66 -22.35
N ASP A 253 3.98 -0.47 -22.44
CA ASP A 253 4.83 -1.05 -23.49
C ASP A 253 5.67 -2.24 -23.00
N GLN A 254 5.39 -2.79 -21.82
CA GLN A 254 6.12 -3.93 -21.30
C GLN A 254 5.59 -5.23 -21.92
N TYR A 255 6.17 -5.65 -23.06
CA TYR A 255 5.84 -6.89 -23.74
C TYR A 255 6.59 -8.10 -23.20
N ALA A 256 7.81 -7.91 -22.70
CA ALA A 256 8.60 -8.98 -22.10
C ALA A 256 8.17 -9.22 -20.64
N VAL A 257 7.78 -10.43 -20.34
CA VAL A 257 7.38 -10.88 -19.01
C VAL A 257 8.34 -11.98 -18.56
N ASN A 258 9.21 -11.68 -17.60
CA ASN A 258 10.27 -12.56 -17.13
C ASN A 258 9.93 -13.22 -15.79
N ASN A 259 8.99 -12.67 -15.06
CA ASN A 259 8.60 -13.11 -13.73
C ASN A 259 7.15 -12.73 -13.40
N GLN A 260 6.66 -13.19 -12.27
CA GLN A 260 5.29 -12.90 -11.79
C GLN A 260 5.01 -11.41 -11.63
N VAL A 261 5.98 -10.63 -11.16
CA VAL A 261 5.79 -9.18 -10.95
C VAL A 261 5.69 -8.46 -12.29
N ASP A 262 6.51 -8.83 -13.29
CA ASP A 262 6.34 -8.34 -14.65
C ASP A 262 4.93 -8.61 -15.17
N ALA A 263 4.42 -9.84 -14.98
CA ALA A 263 3.07 -10.22 -15.39
C ALA A 263 1.99 -9.34 -14.74
N GLN A 264 2.11 -9.07 -13.44
CA GLN A 264 1.16 -8.24 -12.70
C GLN A 264 1.12 -6.78 -13.17
N PHE A 265 2.21 -6.28 -13.77
CA PHE A 265 2.33 -4.89 -14.19
C PHE A 265 2.33 -4.68 -15.71
N SER A 266 2.35 -5.75 -16.51
CA SER A 266 2.31 -5.64 -17.98
C SER A 266 0.88 -5.50 -18.50
N GLY A 267 0.59 -4.36 -19.15
CA GLY A 267 -0.67 -4.15 -19.86
C GLY A 267 -0.88 -5.15 -21.00
N PRO A 268 0.10 -5.28 -21.95
CA PRO A 268 -0.02 -6.22 -23.06
C PRO A 268 -0.25 -7.67 -22.61
N TYR A 269 0.44 -8.13 -21.57
CA TYR A 269 0.30 -9.50 -21.05
C TYR A 269 -1.11 -9.76 -20.52
N ASN A 270 -1.62 -8.86 -19.67
CA ASN A 270 -2.95 -9.04 -19.06
C ASN A 270 -4.07 -8.99 -20.10
N ILE A 271 -3.99 -8.13 -21.09
CA ILE A 271 -4.95 -8.06 -22.20
C ILE A 271 -4.86 -9.30 -23.10
N ALA A 272 -3.65 -9.80 -23.36
CA ALA A 272 -3.48 -11.05 -24.12
C ALA A 272 -4.09 -12.25 -23.40
N LEU A 273 -3.91 -12.38 -22.07
CA LEU A 273 -4.58 -13.41 -21.29
C LEU A 273 -6.10 -13.33 -21.41
N ALA A 274 -6.66 -12.10 -21.29
CA ALA A 274 -8.10 -11.88 -21.44
C ALA A 274 -8.59 -12.26 -22.85
N ALA A 275 -7.81 -11.97 -23.90
CA ALA A 275 -8.12 -12.37 -25.28
C ALA A 275 -8.17 -13.90 -25.43
N LEU A 276 -7.22 -14.60 -24.83
CA LEU A 276 -7.16 -16.07 -24.80
C LEU A 276 -8.27 -16.72 -23.95
N GLY A 277 -9.06 -15.93 -23.23
CA GLY A 277 -10.16 -16.43 -22.41
C GLY A 277 -9.80 -16.74 -20.96
N TYR A 278 -8.59 -16.41 -20.53
CA TYR A 278 -8.22 -16.51 -19.12
C TYR A 278 -8.80 -15.30 -18.35
N VAL A 279 -9.41 -15.59 -17.22
CA VAL A 279 -9.76 -14.55 -16.23
C VAL A 279 -8.59 -14.52 -15.23
N PRO A 280 -7.88 -13.39 -15.09
CA PRO A 280 -6.82 -13.30 -14.10
C PRO A 280 -7.36 -13.65 -12.71
N GLY A 281 -6.74 -14.59 -12.04
CA GLY A 281 -7.14 -15.10 -10.74
C GLY A 281 -5.91 -15.51 -9.91
N PRO A 282 -6.09 -15.87 -8.64
CA PRO A 282 -5.00 -16.27 -7.75
C PRO A 282 -4.47 -17.69 -8.03
N GLN A 283 -4.86 -18.32 -9.13
CA GLN A 283 -4.50 -19.68 -9.50
C GLN A 283 -3.17 -19.76 -10.20
#